data_826f0a8e53528ec6f0f3dee54d5f73d3
#
_entry.id   826f0a8e53528ec6f0f3dee54d5f73d3
#
_cell.length_a   1.000
_cell.length_b   1.000
_cell.length_c   1.000
_cell.angle_alpha   90.00
_cell.angle_beta   90.00
_cell.angle_gamma   90.00
#
_symmetry.space_group_name_H-M   'P 1'
#
loop_
_entity.id
_entity.type
_entity.pdbx_description
1 polymer ?
#
loop_
_entity_poly.entity_id
_entity_poly.type
_entity_poly.pdbx_seq_one_letter_code
_entity_poly.pdbx_strand_id
1 'polypeptide(L)'
;LEDFKRAEENAVGEGEGRVCRALLLTNPNNPLGIIYEPGDYRRCVDWALERQIHCISDEVYAGSIYDSEMNARTRGFISAAELVEEHTPYGPHILTGLSKDFCASGYRVGAILTKSKPVQTALSNVSYFCAVPGPFQHVIAAMLEDEVWVDELFSMNRTRLKQSRDVLVASLNEKKIPHIVPNAGLFIWIDLSNELKEQTFEEEKKLWKILFEETHLMLTPGKDAKNKK
;
A
#
# COMPACT_ATOMS: atom_id res chain seq x y z
N LEU A 1 -9.79 14.07 -7.02
CA LEU A 1 -10.80 14.45 -6.00
C LEU A 1 -12.23 14.22 -6.48
N GLU A 2 -12.53 14.36 -7.79
CA GLU A 2 -13.85 14.06 -8.33
C GLU A 2 -14.22 12.59 -8.13
N ASP A 3 -13.26 11.68 -8.27
CA ASP A 3 -13.48 10.25 -8.03
C ASP A 3 -13.84 9.95 -6.58
N PHE A 4 -13.27 10.69 -5.61
CA PHE A 4 -13.64 10.55 -4.20
C PHE A 4 -15.07 11.06 -3.93
N LYS A 5 -15.44 12.18 -4.52
CA LYS A 5 -16.83 12.69 -4.43
C LYS A 5 -17.81 11.69 -5.03
N ARG A 6 -17.50 11.18 -6.22
CA ARG A 6 -18.34 10.16 -6.88
C ARG A 6 -18.44 8.87 -6.07
N ALA A 7 -17.32 8.42 -5.46
CA ALA A 7 -17.31 7.24 -4.59
C ALA A 7 -18.13 7.47 -3.31
N GLU A 8 -18.07 8.67 -2.73
CA GLU A 8 -18.89 9.06 -1.58
C GLU A 8 -20.37 9.09 -1.95
N GLU A 9 -20.73 9.74 -3.06
CA GLU A 9 -22.10 9.82 -3.58
C GLU A 9 -22.68 8.43 -3.86
N ASN A 10 -21.90 7.53 -4.48
CA ASN A 10 -22.32 6.16 -4.73
C ASN A 10 -22.50 5.37 -3.42
N ALA A 11 -21.59 5.53 -2.46
CA ALA A 11 -21.68 4.85 -1.17
C ALA A 11 -22.90 5.30 -0.35
N VAL A 12 -23.26 6.58 -0.45
CA VAL A 12 -24.46 7.15 0.20
C VAL A 12 -25.73 6.75 -0.52
N GLY A 13 -25.69 6.70 -1.88
CA GLY A 13 -26.87 6.39 -2.72
C GLY A 13 -27.31 4.92 -2.66
N GLU A 14 -26.41 3.98 -2.37
CA GLU A 14 -26.72 2.54 -2.31
C GLU A 14 -27.33 2.06 -0.98
N GLY A 15 -27.45 2.92 0.02
CA GLY A 15 -28.02 2.53 1.31
C GLY A 15 -28.46 3.72 2.15
N GLU A 16 -29.70 3.73 2.56
CA GLU A 16 -30.23 4.74 3.46
C GLU A 16 -29.34 4.92 4.71
N GLY A 17 -28.83 6.13 4.92
CA GLY A 17 -28.10 6.53 6.10
C GLY A 17 -26.63 6.13 6.15
N ARG A 18 -26.01 5.64 5.08
CA ARG A 18 -24.56 5.43 5.03
C ARG A 18 -23.82 6.76 4.95
N VAL A 19 -22.74 6.87 5.71
CA VAL A 19 -21.89 8.06 5.77
C VAL A 19 -20.44 7.61 5.59
N CYS A 20 -19.69 8.32 4.74
CA CYS A 20 -18.25 8.11 4.64
C CYS A 20 -17.58 8.52 5.96
N ARG A 21 -16.88 7.60 6.61
CA ARG A 21 -16.24 7.81 7.91
C ARG A 21 -14.72 7.83 7.85
N ALA A 22 -14.16 7.24 6.81
CA ALA A 22 -12.70 7.17 6.65
C ALA A 22 -12.31 7.12 5.16
N LEU A 23 -11.18 7.72 4.85
CA LEU A 23 -10.43 7.56 3.61
C LEU A 23 -9.17 6.74 3.92
N LEU A 24 -9.01 5.60 3.24
CA LEU A 24 -7.79 4.80 3.30
C LEU A 24 -6.95 5.06 2.05
N LEU A 25 -5.72 5.48 2.26
CA LEU A 25 -4.71 5.68 1.22
C LEU A 25 -3.55 4.73 1.48
N THR A 26 -3.16 3.94 0.48
CA THR A 26 -1.97 3.07 0.56
C THR A 26 -0.84 3.70 -0.22
N ASN A 27 0.21 4.14 0.47
CA ASN A 27 1.37 4.82 -0.13
C ASN A 27 2.69 4.29 0.47
N PRO A 28 3.51 3.58 -0.29
CA PRO A 28 3.38 3.18 -1.70
C PRO A 28 2.16 2.31 -1.99
N ASN A 29 1.60 2.50 -3.20
CA ASN A 29 0.32 1.89 -3.58
C ASN A 29 0.43 0.39 -3.83
N ASN A 30 -0.49 -0.36 -3.28
CA ASN A 30 -0.75 -1.75 -3.61
C ASN A 30 -2.09 -1.82 -4.39
N PRO A 31 -2.12 -2.36 -5.62
CA PRO A 31 -1.12 -3.26 -6.24
C PRO A 31 -0.18 -2.61 -7.26
N LEU A 32 -0.18 -1.31 -7.44
CA LEU A 32 0.50 -0.65 -8.56
C LEU A 32 2.02 -0.51 -8.36
N GLY A 33 2.52 -0.58 -7.14
CA GLY A 33 3.94 -0.43 -6.84
C GLY A 33 4.48 0.97 -7.07
N ILE A 34 3.64 2.00 -6.94
CA ILE A 34 4.01 3.40 -7.15
C ILE A 34 3.81 4.23 -5.90
N ILE A 35 4.61 5.27 -5.75
CA ILE A 35 4.38 6.34 -4.77
C ILE A 35 3.48 7.42 -5.37
N TYR A 36 2.61 8.00 -4.56
CA TYR A 36 1.81 9.14 -4.97
C TYR A 36 2.70 10.37 -5.18
N GLU A 37 2.33 11.21 -6.14
CA GLU A 37 2.91 12.53 -6.27
C GLU A 37 2.56 13.35 -5.01
N PRO A 38 3.55 14.03 -4.37
CA PRO A 38 3.34 14.69 -3.08
C PRO A 38 2.18 15.69 -3.04
N GLY A 39 1.99 16.46 -4.12
CA GLY A 39 0.89 17.42 -4.20
C GLY A 39 -0.48 16.75 -4.32
N ASP A 40 -0.57 15.63 -5.04
CA ASP A 40 -1.80 14.84 -5.14
C ASP A 40 -2.13 14.18 -3.81
N TYR A 41 -1.10 13.63 -3.16
CA TYR A 41 -1.26 12.98 -1.86
C TYR A 41 -1.73 13.98 -0.80
N ARG A 42 -1.10 15.16 -0.74
CA ARG A 42 -1.54 16.25 0.13
C ARG A 42 -3.01 16.60 -0.12
N ARG A 43 -3.41 16.79 -1.39
CA ARG A 43 -4.81 17.11 -1.71
C ARG A 43 -5.81 16.05 -1.23
N CYS A 44 -5.41 14.77 -1.26
CA CYS A 44 -6.24 13.69 -0.73
C CYS A 44 -6.36 13.75 0.80
N VAL A 45 -5.25 14.00 1.49
CA VAL A 45 -5.23 14.14 2.95
C VAL A 45 -6.08 15.35 3.37
N ASP A 46 -5.83 16.52 2.79
CA ASP A 46 -6.56 17.76 3.07
C ASP A 46 -8.07 17.57 2.83
N TRP A 47 -8.45 16.93 1.72
CA TRP A 47 -9.85 16.65 1.40
C TRP A 47 -10.56 15.83 2.50
N ALA A 48 -9.88 14.85 3.09
CA ALA A 48 -10.44 14.05 4.17
C ALA A 48 -10.57 14.87 5.46
N LEU A 49 -9.52 15.61 5.82
CA LEU A 49 -9.48 16.38 7.07
C LEU A 49 -10.49 17.54 7.07
N GLU A 50 -10.63 18.27 5.96
CA GLU A 50 -11.63 19.34 5.80
C GLU A 50 -13.06 18.84 5.98
N ARG A 51 -13.32 17.58 5.64
CA ARG A 51 -14.64 16.94 5.80
C ARG A 51 -14.85 16.23 7.13
N GLN A 52 -13.86 16.30 8.01
CA GLN A 52 -13.88 15.57 9.28
C GLN A 52 -14.04 14.04 9.06
N ILE A 53 -13.43 13.52 7.98
CA ILE A 53 -13.34 12.11 7.67
C ILE A 53 -11.96 11.62 8.15
N HIS A 54 -11.92 10.46 8.81
CA HIS A 54 -10.65 9.89 9.25
C HIS A 54 -9.74 9.59 8.05
N CYS A 55 -8.54 10.17 8.05
CA CYS A 55 -7.52 9.86 7.06
C CYS A 55 -6.60 8.77 7.60
N ILE A 56 -6.59 7.61 6.94
CA ILE A 56 -5.75 6.48 7.27
C ILE A 56 -4.74 6.31 6.14
N SER A 57 -3.46 6.43 6.47
CA SER A 57 -2.35 6.19 5.54
C SER A 57 -1.71 4.84 5.84
N ASP A 58 -1.85 3.89 4.92
CA ASP A 58 -1.17 2.60 4.98
C ASP A 58 0.20 2.72 4.31
N GLU A 59 1.25 2.81 5.14
CA GLU A 59 2.63 3.03 4.74
C GLU A 59 3.52 1.78 4.94
N VAL A 60 2.92 0.60 4.93
CA VAL A 60 3.63 -0.67 5.19
C VAL A 60 4.72 -1.00 4.16
N TYR A 61 4.79 -0.27 3.05
CA TYR A 61 5.81 -0.42 1.99
C TYR A 61 6.81 0.75 1.96
N ALA A 62 6.82 1.63 2.95
CA ALA A 62 7.65 2.84 2.97
C ALA A 62 9.17 2.54 2.90
N GLY A 63 9.61 1.42 3.47
CA GLY A 63 10.99 0.97 3.38
C GLY A 63 11.37 0.30 2.05
N SER A 64 10.37 -0.01 1.22
CA SER A 64 10.54 -0.74 -0.06
C SER A 64 10.56 0.17 -1.28
N ILE A 65 10.95 1.44 -1.13
CA ILE A 65 11.09 2.41 -2.23
C ILE A 65 12.50 2.30 -2.77
N TYR A 66 12.63 1.83 -4.01
CA TYR A 66 13.92 1.51 -4.62
C TYR A 66 14.24 2.36 -5.85
N ASP A 67 13.33 3.19 -6.31
CA ASP A 67 13.54 4.07 -7.45
C ASP A 67 12.74 5.39 -7.28
N SER A 68 13.26 6.26 -6.45
CA SER A 68 12.67 7.59 -6.19
C SER A 68 12.94 8.59 -7.31
N GLU A 69 13.90 8.29 -8.22
CA GLU A 69 14.30 9.20 -9.29
C GLU A 69 13.47 9.05 -10.57
N MET A 70 12.70 7.96 -10.71
CA MET A 70 11.91 7.68 -11.92
C MET A 70 10.86 8.74 -12.26
N ASN A 71 10.52 9.61 -11.33
CA ASN A 71 9.67 10.75 -11.58
C ASN A 71 10.35 12.03 -11.14
N ALA A 72 10.85 12.82 -12.07
CA ALA A 72 11.37 14.16 -11.78
C ALA A 72 10.35 15.10 -11.09
N ARG A 73 9.08 14.72 -11.07
CA ARG A 73 7.97 15.40 -10.39
C ARG A 73 7.77 14.94 -8.95
N THR A 74 8.17 13.70 -8.62
CA THR A 74 8.05 13.16 -7.26
C THR A 74 9.38 13.34 -6.56
N ARG A 75 9.44 14.23 -5.59
CA ARG A 75 10.61 14.45 -4.72
C ARG A 75 10.80 13.30 -3.70
N GLY A 76 10.43 12.08 -4.08
CA GLY A 76 10.47 10.93 -3.20
C GLY A 76 9.17 10.70 -2.41
N PHE A 77 9.20 9.71 -1.53
CA PHE A 77 8.10 9.42 -0.62
C PHE A 77 7.97 10.49 0.46
N ILE A 78 6.73 10.88 0.74
CA ILE A 78 6.39 11.74 1.89
C ILE A 78 5.35 10.98 2.71
N SER A 79 5.60 10.83 4.01
CA SER A 79 4.60 10.29 4.93
C SER A 79 3.44 11.26 5.10
N ALA A 80 2.22 10.75 5.25
CA ALA A 80 1.07 11.60 5.58
C ALA A 80 1.27 12.35 6.91
N ALA A 81 2.10 11.84 7.81
CA ALA A 81 2.45 12.51 9.06
C ALA A 81 3.20 13.84 8.85
N GLU A 82 3.94 13.98 7.74
CA GLU A 82 4.69 15.19 7.39
C GLU A 82 3.84 16.23 6.65
N LEU A 83 2.69 15.81 6.13
CA LEU A 83 1.81 16.70 5.36
C LEU A 83 0.97 17.62 6.22
N VAL A 84 0.83 17.35 7.51
CA VAL A 84 -0.11 18.05 8.39
C VAL A 84 0.64 18.71 9.54
N GLU A 85 0.57 20.04 9.61
CA GLU A 85 1.19 20.83 10.69
C GLU A 85 0.40 20.69 11.99
N GLU A 86 -0.92 20.79 11.92
CA GLU A 86 -1.81 20.67 13.06
C GLU A 86 -2.53 19.30 13.07
N HIS A 87 -2.44 18.63 14.21
CA HIS A 87 -3.09 17.34 14.36
C HIS A 87 -4.55 17.49 14.72
N THR A 88 -5.40 16.90 13.89
CA THR A 88 -6.84 16.85 14.10
C THR A 88 -7.26 15.51 14.73
N PRO A 89 -8.46 15.41 15.34
CA PRO A 89 -9.01 14.13 15.76
C PRO A 89 -9.14 13.12 14.61
N TYR A 90 -9.19 13.58 13.37
CA TYR A 90 -9.41 12.80 12.15
C TYR A 90 -8.11 12.32 11.48
N GLY A 91 -6.96 12.57 12.06
CA GLY A 91 -5.68 12.05 11.57
C GLY A 91 -4.72 13.10 11.01
N PRO A 92 -3.79 12.68 10.16
CA PRO A 92 -3.63 11.33 9.61
C PRO A 92 -3.27 10.27 10.65
N HIS A 93 -3.75 9.05 10.40
CA HIS A 93 -3.39 7.86 11.16
C HIS A 93 -2.50 6.99 10.29
N ILE A 94 -1.25 6.79 10.68
CA ILE A 94 -0.27 6.05 9.89
C ILE A 94 -0.28 4.59 10.33
N LEU A 95 -0.44 3.69 9.37
CA LEU A 95 -0.25 2.26 9.57
C LEU A 95 1.12 1.86 9.06
N THR A 96 1.88 1.15 9.87
CA THR A 96 3.15 0.55 9.49
C THR A 96 3.29 -0.83 10.11
N GLY A 97 4.32 -1.59 9.72
CA GLY A 97 4.52 -2.91 10.28
C GLY A 97 5.73 -3.64 9.71
N LEU A 98 6.09 -4.74 10.37
CA LEU A 98 7.26 -5.53 10.02
C LEU A 98 7.00 -6.52 8.88
N SER A 99 5.75 -6.69 8.45
CA SER A 99 5.36 -7.73 7.50
C SER A 99 6.02 -7.61 6.13
N LYS A 100 6.26 -6.39 5.65
CA LYS A 100 6.72 -6.11 4.30
C LYS A 100 8.19 -5.70 4.30
N ASP A 101 8.50 -4.56 4.87
CA ASP A 101 9.84 -3.98 4.81
C ASP A 101 10.89 -4.79 5.56
N PHE A 102 10.50 -5.51 6.61
CA PHE A 102 11.36 -6.43 7.35
C PHE A 102 11.20 -7.91 6.95
N CYS A 103 10.39 -8.21 5.92
CA CYS A 103 10.09 -9.60 5.50
C CYS A 103 9.56 -10.50 6.63
N ALA A 104 8.98 -9.92 7.67
CA ALA A 104 8.58 -10.57 8.92
C ALA A 104 7.07 -10.75 9.06
N SER A 105 6.37 -11.09 7.96
CA SER A 105 4.90 -11.19 7.94
C SER A 105 4.34 -12.24 8.92
N GLY A 106 5.11 -13.28 9.21
CA GLY A 106 4.72 -14.34 10.15
C GLY A 106 4.66 -13.89 11.60
N TYR A 107 5.36 -12.84 11.98
CA TYR A 107 5.35 -12.31 13.34
C TYR A 107 4.09 -11.51 13.70
N ARG A 108 3.30 -11.13 12.71
CA ARG A 108 2.02 -10.42 12.89
C ARG A 108 2.16 -9.12 13.68
N VAL A 109 3.19 -8.32 13.43
CA VAL A 109 3.47 -7.08 14.14
C VAL A 109 3.22 -5.88 13.25
N GLY A 110 2.40 -4.96 13.73
CA GLY A 110 2.13 -3.68 13.14
C GLY A 110 2.06 -2.59 14.21
N ALA A 111 2.14 -1.35 13.77
CA ALA A 111 2.03 -0.18 14.62
C ALA A 111 1.11 0.86 13.95
N ILE A 112 0.42 1.63 14.80
CA ILE A 112 -0.40 2.75 14.39
C ILE A 112 0.17 4.00 15.05
N LEU A 113 0.63 4.93 14.23
CA LEU A 113 1.05 6.25 14.68
C LEU A 113 -0.13 7.21 14.53
N THR A 114 -0.62 7.76 15.64
CA THR A 114 -1.70 8.74 15.63
C THR A 114 -1.57 9.72 16.79
N LYS A 115 -1.89 10.98 16.56
CA LYS A 115 -2.00 12.01 17.60
C LYS A 115 -3.45 12.23 18.06
N SER A 116 -4.41 11.53 17.46
CA SER A 116 -5.82 11.57 17.86
C SER A 116 -6.04 10.86 19.19
N LYS A 117 -6.34 11.61 20.25
CA LYS A 117 -6.63 11.06 21.58
C LYS A 117 -7.80 10.08 21.58
N PRO A 118 -8.94 10.36 20.90
CA PRO A 118 -10.04 9.39 20.81
C PRO A 118 -9.61 8.06 20.19
N VAL A 119 -8.82 8.10 19.09
CA VAL A 119 -8.31 6.90 18.43
C VAL A 119 -7.32 6.15 19.32
N GLN A 120 -6.41 6.86 20.01
CA GLN A 120 -5.50 6.25 20.98
C GLN A 120 -6.27 5.51 22.09
N THR A 121 -7.31 6.12 22.63
CA THR A 121 -8.15 5.50 23.67
C THR A 121 -8.87 4.25 23.14
N ALA A 122 -9.46 4.35 21.96
CA ALA A 122 -10.13 3.20 21.33
C ALA A 122 -9.16 2.03 21.08
N LEU A 123 -7.97 2.34 20.54
CA LEU A 123 -6.92 1.34 20.31
C LEU A 123 -6.42 0.72 21.60
N SER A 124 -6.23 1.50 22.65
CA SER A 124 -5.81 0.98 23.97
C SER A 124 -6.80 -0.03 24.55
N ASN A 125 -8.09 0.18 24.33
CA ASN A 125 -9.12 -0.74 24.80
C ASN A 125 -9.10 -2.11 24.10
N VAL A 126 -8.68 -2.16 22.83
CA VAL A 126 -8.63 -3.40 22.05
C VAL A 126 -7.24 -4.02 22.01
N SER A 127 -6.19 -3.23 22.26
CA SER A 127 -4.79 -3.68 22.16
C SER A 127 -4.45 -4.79 23.15
N TYR A 128 -5.13 -4.87 24.28
CA TYR A 128 -4.95 -5.93 25.26
C TYR A 128 -5.17 -7.33 24.65
N PHE A 129 -6.13 -7.46 23.73
CA PHE A 129 -6.46 -8.72 23.07
C PHE A 129 -5.61 -8.99 21.82
N CYS A 130 -4.87 -7.99 21.33
CA CYS A 130 -4.06 -8.05 20.12
C CYS A 130 -2.59 -7.72 20.39
N ALA A 131 -2.17 -7.73 21.65
CA ALA A 131 -0.80 -7.40 22.03
C ALA A 131 0.20 -8.41 21.46
N VAL A 132 1.32 -7.90 20.98
CA VAL A 132 2.45 -8.74 20.57
C VAL A 132 2.99 -9.45 21.81
N PRO A 133 3.22 -10.78 21.77
CA PRO A 133 3.75 -11.51 22.93
C PRO A 133 5.10 -10.94 23.40
N GLY A 134 5.28 -10.84 24.73
CA GLY A 134 6.47 -10.21 25.33
C GLY A 134 7.83 -10.69 24.80
N PRO A 135 8.07 -12.00 24.61
CA PRO A 135 9.31 -12.50 24.02
C PRO A 135 9.57 -11.92 22.62
N PHE A 136 8.53 -11.78 21.78
CA PHE A 136 8.66 -11.17 20.45
C PHE A 136 8.92 -9.67 20.54
N GLN A 137 8.29 -8.96 21.49
CA GLN A 137 8.58 -7.54 21.70
C GLN A 137 10.07 -7.33 22.04
N HIS A 138 10.65 -8.19 22.88
CA HIS A 138 12.06 -8.11 23.23
C HIS A 138 12.99 -8.33 22.02
N VAL A 139 12.70 -9.33 21.19
CA VAL A 139 13.47 -9.61 19.97
C VAL A 139 13.36 -8.45 18.98
N ILE A 140 12.14 -7.92 18.79
CA ILE A 140 11.90 -6.80 17.88
C ILE A 140 12.60 -5.53 18.37
N ALA A 141 12.55 -5.25 19.68
CA ALA A 141 13.25 -4.11 20.27
C ALA A 141 14.76 -4.19 20.00
N ALA A 142 15.39 -5.33 20.30
CA ALA A 142 16.82 -5.55 20.05
C ALA A 142 17.18 -5.41 18.54
N MET A 143 16.30 -5.89 17.66
CA MET A 143 16.48 -5.75 16.20
C MET A 143 16.40 -4.28 15.76
N LEU A 144 15.44 -3.51 16.29
CA LEU A 144 15.23 -2.11 15.89
C LEU A 144 16.23 -1.14 16.55
N GLU A 145 16.81 -1.52 17.69
CA GLU A 145 17.87 -0.75 18.36
C GLU A 145 19.22 -0.81 17.60
N ASP A 146 19.42 -1.81 16.76
CA ASP A 146 20.58 -1.89 15.85
C ASP A 146 20.30 -1.10 14.56
N GLU A 147 20.40 0.21 14.65
CA GLU A 147 20.13 1.14 13.54
C GLU A 147 21.01 0.85 12.32
N VAL A 148 22.26 0.42 12.53
CA VAL A 148 23.19 0.08 11.44
C VAL A 148 22.68 -1.13 10.67
N TRP A 149 22.28 -2.17 11.37
CA TRP A 149 21.68 -3.35 10.74
C TRP A 149 20.37 -3.02 10.01
N VAL A 150 19.51 -2.17 10.58
CA VAL A 150 18.26 -1.74 9.93
C VAL A 150 18.55 -1.01 8.62
N ASP A 151 19.50 -0.09 8.62
CA ASP A 151 19.88 0.66 7.43
C ASP A 151 20.47 -0.25 6.34
N GLU A 152 21.35 -1.19 6.72
CA GLU A 152 21.91 -2.19 5.81
C GLU A 152 20.82 -3.11 5.24
N LEU A 153 19.88 -3.57 6.06
CA LEU A 153 18.74 -4.38 5.63
C LEU A 153 17.92 -3.66 4.57
N PHE A 154 17.55 -2.42 4.83
CA PHE A 154 16.73 -1.64 3.90
C PHE A 154 17.50 -1.31 2.61
N SER A 155 18.78 -0.97 2.70
CA SER A 155 19.62 -0.71 1.53
C SER A 155 19.75 -1.94 0.66
N MET A 156 20.03 -3.10 1.26
CA MET A 156 20.14 -4.38 0.56
C MET A 156 18.80 -4.79 -0.06
N ASN A 157 17.70 -4.67 0.69
CA ASN A 157 16.37 -5.02 0.23
C ASN A 157 15.96 -4.17 -0.99
N ARG A 158 16.12 -2.85 -0.92
CA ARG A 158 15.87 -1.94 -2.04
C ARG A 158 16.69 -2.29 -3.28
N THR A 159 17.97 -2.57 -3.10
CA THR A 159 18.86 -2.98 -4.20
C THR A 159 18.37 -4.25 -4.88
N ARG A 160 18.02 -5.28 -4.09
CA ARG A 160 17.54 -6.57 -4.62
C ARG A 160 16.17 -6.45 -5.29
N LEU A 161 15.26 -5.67 -4.71
CA LEU A 161 13.95 -5.41 -5.30
C LEU A 161 14.09 -4.71 -6.65
N LYS A 162 14.95 -3.68 -6.74
CA LYS A 162 15.23 -2.98 -7.99
C LYS A 162 15.78 -3.93 -9.04
N GLN A 163 16.76 -4.75 -8.71
CA GLN A 163 17.36 -5.74 -9.62
C GLN A 163 16.29 -6.72 -10.15
N SER A 164 15.47 -7.28 -9.26
CA SER A 164 14.39 -8.21 -9.64
C SER A 164 13.34 -7.53 -10.54
N ARG A 165 12.96 -6.29 -10.21
CA ARG A 165 12.05 -5.48 -11.02
C ARG A 165 12.64 -5.24 -12.42
N ASP A 166 13.91 -4.84 -12.51
CA ASP A 166 14.55 -4.50 -13.79
C ASP A 166 14.61 -5.71 -14.73
N VAL A 167 14.91 -6.90 -14.21
CA VAL A 167 14.87 -8.15 -14.98
C VAL A 167 13.45 -8.44 -15.51
N LEU A 168 12.44 -8.31 -14.66
CA LEU A 168 11.06 -8.58 -15.06
C LEU A 168 10.55 -7.54 -16.07
N VAL A 169 10.81 -6.26 -15.83
CA VAL A 169 10.43 -5.16 -16.75
C VAL A 169 11.09 -5.33 -18.11
N ALA A 170 12.38 -5.70 -18.17
CA ALA A 170 13.06 -5.97 -19.43
C ALA A 170 12.36 -7.09 -20.20
N SER A 171 11.99 -8.20 -19.53
CA SER A 171 11.30 -9.34 -20.14
C SER A 171 9.89 -8.97 -20.62
N LEU A 172 9.14 -8.21 -19.83
CA LEU A 172 7.80 -7.72 -20.20
C LEU A 172 7.87 -6.79 -21.42
N ASN A 173 8.86 -5.91 -21.47
CA ASN A 173 9.09 -5.02 -22.62
C ASN A 173 9.46 -5.82 -23.88
N GLU A 174 10.36 -6.80 -23.78
CA GLU A 174 10.72 -7.69 -24.92
C GLU A 174 9.49 -8.38 -25.48
N LYS A 175 8.60 -8.86 -24.61
CA LYS A 175 7.34 -9.54 -25.00
C LYS A 175 6.21 -8.55 -25.33
N LYS A 176 6.44 -7.25 -25.20
CA LYS A 176 5.44 -6.19 -25.42
C LYS A 176 4.18 -6.35 -24.56
N ILE A 177 4.33 -6.88 -23.36
CA ILE A 177 3.25 -7.02 -22.38
C ILE A 177 3.08 -5.67 -21.66
N PRO A 178 1.91 -5.00 -21.77
CA PRO A 178 1.67 -3.74 -21.09
C PRO A 178 1.72 -3.93 -19.57
N HIS A 179 2.37 -2.99 -18.88
CA HIS A 179 2.54 -3.04 -17.44
C HIS A 179 2.80 -1.65 -16.86
N ILE A 180 2.57 -1.49 -15.55
CA ILE A 180 2.98 -0.32 -14.81
C ILE A 180 4.38 -0.59 -14.26
N VAL A 181 5.35 0.28 -14.59
CA VAL A 181 6.71 0.17 -14.06
C VAL A 181 6.70 0.67 -12.62
N PRO A 182 6.92 -0.21 -11.62
CA PRO A 182 6.88 0.20 -10.22
C PRO A 182 8.18 0.88 -9.79
N ASN A 183 8.08 1.77 -8.81
CA ASN A 183 9.21 2.39 -8.13
C ASN A 183 9.31 2.01 -6.65
N ALA A 184 8.34 1.22 -6.17
CA ALA A 184 8.24 0.79 -4.78
C ALA A 184 7.49 -0.55 -4.67
N GLY A 185 7.48 -1.12 -3.47
CA GLY A 185 6.71 -2.32 -3.15
C GLY A 185 7.35 -3.61 -3.67
N LEU A 186 6.55 -4.68 -3.67
CA LEU A 186 7.00 -6.06 -3.91
C LEU A 186 6.31 -6.70 -5.12
N PHE A 187 5.67 -5.90 -5.99
CA PHE A 187 4.78 -6.38 -7.05
C PHE A 187 4.88 -5.50 -8.30
N ILE A 188 4.45 -6.05 -9.41
CA ILE A 188 4.26 -5.39 -10.69
C ILE A 188 2.81 -5.61 -11.13
N TRP A 189 2.16 -4.58 -11.63
CA TRP A 189 0.86 -4.67 -12.27
C TRP A 189 1.04 -4.86 -13.78
N ILE A 190 0.54 -5.98 -14.31
CA ILE A 190 0.58 -6.30 -15.75
C ILE A 190 -0.84 -6.27 -16.33
N ASP A 191 -0.97 -5.87 -17.59
CA ASP A 191 -2.21 -5.88 -18.32
C ASP A 191 -2.20 -7.01 -19.37
N LEU A 192 -2.97 -8.06 -19.11
CA LEU A 192 -3.16 -9.20 -20.01
C LEU A 192 -4.51 -9.14 -20.74
N SER A 193 -5.14 -7.98 -20.77
CA SER A 193 -6.46 -7.83 -21.41
C SER A 193 -6.46 -8.22 -22.89
N ASN A 194 -5.36 -8.02 -23.60
CA ASN A 194 -5.22 -8.41 -25.00
C ASN A 194 -5.20 -9.93 -25.23
N GLU A 195 -4.92 -10.71 -24.18
CA GLU A 195 -4.91 -12.18 -24.22
C GLU A 195 -6.28 -12.79 -23.90
N LEU A 196 -7.25 -11.97 -23.50
CA LEU A 196 -8.60 -12.40 -23.18
C LEU A 196 -9.46 -12.46 -24.45
N LYS A 197 -10.27 -13.52 -24.60
CA LYS A 197 -11.26 -13.62 -25.69
C LYS A 197 -12.36 -12.58 -25.55
N GLU A 198 -12.75 -12.31 -24.31
CA GLU A 198 -13.71 -11.30 -23.91
C GLU A 198 -13.19 -10.55 -22.68
N GLN A 199 -13.47 -9.25 -22.59
CA GLN A 199 -13.01 -8.41 -21.48
C GLN A 199 -13.88 -8.62 -20.22
N THR A 200 -13.88 -9.87 -19.71
CA THR A 200 -14.67 -10.29 -18.54
C THR A 200 -13.79 -10.92 -17.46
N PHE A 201 -14.25 -10.84 -16.22
CA PHE A 201 -13.57 -11.52 -15.11
C PHE A 201 -13.59 -13.05 -15.20
N GLU A 202 -14.57 -13.62 -15.89
CA GLU A 202 -14.65 -15.04 -16.16
C GLU A 202 -13.52 -15.49 -17.11
N GLU A 203 -13.24 -14.71 -18.16
CA GLU A 203 -12.11 -14.98 -19.06
C GLU A 203 -10.76 -14.76 -18.38
N GLU A 204 -10.62 -13.72 -17.56
CA GLU A 204 -9.42 -13.51 -16.72
C GLU A 204 -9.15 -14.73 -15.83
N LYS A 205 -10.17 -15.27 -15.18
CA LYS A 205 -10.04 -16.45 -14.34
C LYS A 205 -9.65 -17.70 -15.13
N LYS A 206 -10.16 -17.86 -16.36
CA LYS A 206 -9.75 -18.96 -17.23
C LYS A 206 -8.29 -18.84 -17.64
N LEU A 207 -7.85 -17.65 -18.05
CA LEU A 207 -6.44 -17.38 -18.38
C LEU A 207 -5.54 -17.65 -17.18
N TRP A 208 -5.92 -17.14 -16.00
CA TRP A 208 -5.18 -17.41 -14.76
C TRP A 208 -5.01 -18.89 -14.48
N LYS A 209 -6.08 -19.68 -14.68
CA LYS A 209 -6.05 -21.13 -14.48
C LYS A 209 -5.10 -21.83 -15.47
N ILE A 210 -5.13 -21.44 -16.74
CA ILE A 210 -4.22 -21.96 -17.77
C ILE A 210 -2.76 -21.66 -17.40
N LEU A 211 -2.46 -20.41 -17.03
CA LEU A 211 -1.10 -20.02 -16.61
C LEU A 211 -0.65 -20.84 -15.40
N PHE A 212 -1.51 -21.04 -14.42
CA PHE A 212 -1.17 -21.83 -13.25
C PHE A 212 -0.94 -23.31 -13.58
N GLU A 213 -1.82 -23.92 -14.37
CA GLU A 213 -1.75 -25.36 -14.71
C GLU A 213 -0.60 -25.70 -15.66
N GLU A 214 -0.32 -24.85 -16.66
CA GLU A 214 0.68 -25.11 -17.68
C GLU A 214 2.08 -24.61 -17.33
N THR A 215 2.17 -23.51 -16.60
CA THR A 215 3.47 -22.88 -16.30
C THR A 215 3.83 -22.86 -14.81
N HIS A 216 2.90 -23.29 -13.94
CA HIS A 216 3.01 -23.20 -12.48
C HIS A 216 3.21 -21.77 -11.97
N LEU A 217 2.84 -20.76 -12.77
CA LEU A 217 2.91 -19.35 -12.42
C LEU A 217 1.62 -18.93 -11.71
N MET A 218 1.74 -18.59 -10.42
CA MET A 218 0.61 -18.08 -9.63
C MET A 218 0.61 -16.57 -9.66
N LEU A 219 -0.33 -15.97 -10.40
CA LEU A 219 -0.60 -14.55 -10.41
C LEU A 219 -1.82 -14.23 -9.53
N THR A 220 -1.97 -12.96 -9.13
CA THR A 220 -3.21 -12.50 -8.49
C THR A 220 -4.10 -11.86 -9.55
N PRO A 221 -5.30 -12.41 -9.83
CA PRO A 221 -6.23 -11.82 -10.81
C PRO A 221 -6.66 -10.40 -10.40
N GLY A 222 -6.92 -9.54 -11.38
CA GLY A 222 -7.35 -8.15 -11.18
C GLY A 222 -8.66 -8.06 -10.40
N LYS A 223 -9.59 -8.98 -10.62
CA LYS A 223 -10.82 -9.12 -9.83
C LYS A 223 -10.55 -9.25 -8.33
N ASP A 224 -9.57 -10.07 -7.96
CA ASP A 224 -9.22 -10.32 -6.55
C ASP A 224 -8.46 -9.14 -5.94
N ALA A 225 -7.80 -8.33 -6.76
CA ALA A 225 -7.21 -7.05 -6.38
C ALA A 225 -8.26 -5.91 -6.27
N LYS A 226 -9.57 -6.24 -6.36
CA LYS A 226 -10.72 -5.32 -6.29
C LYS A 226 -10.71 -4.23 -7.38
N ASN A 227 -10.06 -4.48 -8.49
CA ASN A 227 -10.14 -3.58 -9.63
C ASN A 227 -11.51 -3.76 -10.29
N LYS A 228 -12.46 -2.88 -10.01
CA LYS A 228 -13.70 -2.78 -10.78
C LYS A 228 -13.37 -2.01 -12.06
N LYS A 229 -13.52 -2.65 -13.21
CA LYS A 229 -13.54 -1.95 -14.49
C LYS A 229 -14.76 -1.07 -14.61
#